data_843499436e96469ea0ed6f867d116bb8
#
_entry.id   843499436e96469ea0ed6f867d116bb8
#
_cell.length_a   1.000
_cell.length_b   1.000
_cell.length_c   1.000
_cell.angle_alpha   90.00
_cell.angle_beta   90.00
_cell.angle_gamma   90.00
#
_symmetry.space_group_name_H-M   'P 1'
#
loop_
_entity.id
_entity.type
_entity.pdbx_description
1 polymer ?
#
loop_
_entity_poly.entity_id
_entity_poly.type
_entity_poly.pdbx_seq_one_letter_code
_entity_poly.pdbx_strand_id
1 'polypeptide(L)'
;MSKDKKLVEKITARDTDFAKWYTDVVKEAKLCDYSSVKGFLIYQPNGYAIWENIKNNLDKRFKETGVVNVYLPVLIPENLLQKEKDHVEGFAPEVAWVTKGGNEPLEERLCVRPTSEVLFCDLWNKEVKSYRDLPKLYNQWNSVLRWEKTTRPFLRSREFLWQEGHTIHASREEAMERTRMMLKIYYDFVTEDLAIPLIQGRKTESEKFAGAEETYTIEAMMHDGRALQSGTSHFFGTGFAEAFDIKFLNKNNELEVVNQTSWGLSTRIIGAIIMVHGDDSGLVLPPRIAPTQVRIIPINETKEGVLEKANKLLEELKKEDIRTDIDLSLKTPGYKFSEAEILGIPLRIEIGPKDLEKGTVTTVRR
;
A
#
# COMPACT_ATOMS: atom_id res chain seq x y z
N MET A 1 40.31 -17.44 -3.86
CA MET A 1 39.09 -16.69 -3.68
C MET A 1 38.36 -17.32 -2.49
N SER A 2 38.38 -16.65 -1.33
CA SER A 2 37.59 -17.04 -0.15
C SER A 2 36.11 -16.98 -0.56
N LYS A 3 35.36 -18.08 -0.49
CA LYS A 3 33.93 -18.06 -0.56
C LYS A 3 33.47 -17.29 0.69
N ASP A 4 33.09 -16.02 0.53
CA ASP A 4 32.47 -15.28 1.59
C ASP A 4 31.24 -16.07 2.05
N LYS A 5 31.29 -16.52 3.31
CA LYS A 5 30.23 -17.34 3.88
C LYS A 5 28.99 -16.50 3.95
N LYS A 6 27.96 -16.84 3.18
CA LYS A 6 26.69 -16.12 3.13
C LYS A 6 26.11 -16.04 4.56
N LEU A 7 25.85 -14.83 5.05
CA LEU A 7 25.31 -14.61 6.40
C LEU A 7 23.87 -15.14 6.51
N VAL A 8 23.10 -15.05 5.43
CA VAL A 8 21.72 -15.53 5.34
C VAL A 8 21.66 -16.76 4.42
N GLU A 9 21.26 -17.91 4.97
CA GLU A 9 21.14 -19.18 4.24
C GLU A 9 19.70 -19.57 3.88
N LYS A 10 18.70 -18.92 4.51
CA LYS A 10 17.28 -19.29 4.40
C LYS A 10 16.57 -18.79 3.13
N ILE A 11 17.19 -17.89 2.40
CA ILE A 11 16.60 -17.26 1.22
C ILE A 11 17.25 -17.86 -0.03
N THR A 12 16.41 -18.36 -0.93
CA THR A 12 16.83 -18.83 -2.25
C THR A 12 17.51 -17.71 -3.02
N ALA A 13 18.57 -18.00 -3.78
CA ALA A 13 19.21 -16.98 -4.61
C ALA A 13 18.24 -16.49 -5.70
N ARG A 14 18.11 -15.17 -5.85
CA ARG A 14 17.16 -14.52 -6.76
C ARG A 14 17.31 -14.97 -8.21
N ASP A 15 18.55 -15.10 -8.67
CA ASP A 15 18.87 -15.49 -10.04
C ASP A 15 18.63 -17.00 -10.30
N THR A 16 18.51 -17.81 -9.24
CA THR A 16 18.20 -19.24 -9.35
C THR A 16 16.71 -19.50 -9.51
N ASP A 17 15.89 -18.86 -8.69
CA ASP A 17 14.43 -18.95 -8.73
C ASP A 17 13.80 -17.68 -8.13
N PHE A 18 13.47 -16.74 -9.01
CA PHE A 18 12.90 -15.46 -8.64
C PHE A 18 11.56 -15.59 -7.89
N ALA A 19 10.72 -16.54 -8.28
CA ALA A 19 9.41 -16.75 -7.66
C ALA A 19 9.54 -17.29 -6.23
N LYS A 20 10.47 -18.23 -6.05
CA LYS A 20 10.77 -18.80 -4.73
C LYS A 20 11.48 -17.78 -3.84
N TRP A 21 12.49 -17.06 -4.38
CA TRP A 21 13.15 -15.96 -3.68
C TRP A 21 12.15 -14.96 -3.12
N TYR A 22 11.20 -14.47 -3.93
CA TYR A 22 10.17 -13.54 -3.50
C TYR A 22 9.34 -14.09 -2.33
N THR A 23 8.92 -15.35 -2.42
CA THR A 23 8.14 -16.01 -1.37
C THR A 23 8.96 -16.22 -0.10
N ASP A 24 10.24 -16.59 -0.22
CA ASP A 24 11.14 -16.75 0.91
C ASP A 24 11.35 -15.40 1.62
N VAL A 25 11.57 -14.29 0.89
CA VAL A 25 11.70 -12.94 1.48
C VAL A 25 10.44 -12.57 2.23
N VAL A 26 9.25 -12.71 1.63
CA VAL A 26 7.96 -12.40 2.29
C VAL A 26 7.81 -13.14 3.61
N LYS A 27 8.13 -14.44 3.62
CA LYS A 27 7.98 -15.31 4.78
C LYS A 27 9.03 -15.05 5.85
N GLU A 28 10.31 -15.04 5.47
CA GLU A 28 11.42 -14.92 6.43
C GLU A 28 11.49 -13.51 7.03
N ALA A 29 11.13 -12.47 6.27
CA ALA A 29 10.97 -11.10 6.79
C ALA A 29 9.68 -10.89 7.59
N LYS A 30 8.86 -11.93 7.78
CA LYS A 30 7.62 -11.93 8.57
C LYS A 30 6.65 -10.81 8.11
N LEU A 31 6.46 -10.71 6.79
CA LEU A 31 5.59 -9.69 6.23
C LEU A 31 4.13 -10.15 6.20
N CYS A 32 3.87 -11.36 5.76
CA CYS A 32 2.54 -11.98 5.83
C CYS A 32 2.64 -13.51 5.85
N ASP A 33 1.53 -14.14 6.21
CA ASP A 33 1.33 -15.59 6.14
C ASP A 33 0.00 -15.89 5.46
N TYR A 34 -0.20 -17.15 5.07
CA TYR A 34 -1.44 -17.60 4.45
C TYR A 34 -2.50 -17.86 5.52
N SER A 35 -3.72 -17.37 5.25
CA SER A 35 -4.86 -17.68 6.10
C SER A 35 -5.42 -19.07 5.79
N SER A 36 -6.33 -19.57 6.63
CA SER A 36 -7.09 -20.79 6.40
C SER A 36 -8.00 -20.71 5.17
N VAL A 37 -8.33 -19.52 4.71
CA VAL A 37 -9.10 -19.28 3.48
C VAL A 37 -8.13 -19.03 2.32
N LYS A 38 -8.16 -19.89 1.32
CA LYS A 38 -7.26 -19.83 0.16
C LYS A 38 -7.31 -18.47 -0.53
N GLY A 39 -6.14 -17.86 -0.71
CA GLY A 39 -5.98 -16.58 -1.41
C GLY A 39 -6.11 -15.34 -0.52
N PHE A 40 -6.37 -15.54 0.78
CA PHE A 40 -6.37 -14.49 1.80
C PHE A 40 -5.06 -14.52 2.60
N LEU A 41 -4.62 -13.36 3.05
CA LEU A 41 -3.35 -13.19 3.76
C LEU A 41 -3.59 -12.71 5.18
N ILE A 42 -2.74 -13.20 6.09
CA ILE A 42 -2.56 -12.63 7.42
C ILE A 42 -1.39 -11.66 7.33
N TYR A 43 -1.63 -10.36 7.42
CA TYR A 43 -0.55 -9.37 7.51
C TYR A 43 0.08 -9.49 8.90
N GLN A 44 1.35 -9.87 8.96
CA GLN A 44 2.09 -9.98 10.21
C GLN A 44 2.53 -8.59 10.70
N PRO A 45 2.89 -8.41 11.98
CA PRO A 45 3.20 -7.09 12.54
C PRO A 45 4.21 -6.29 11.74
N ASN A 46 5.27 -6.91 11.21
CA ASN A 46 6.28 -6.22 10.41
C ASN A 46 5.70 -5.71 9.07
N GLY A 47 4.94 -6.57 8.36
CA GLY A 47 4.30 -6.20 7.09
C GLY A 47 3.21 -5.14 7.28
N TYR A 48 2.43 -5.25 8.36
CA TYR A 48 1.39 -4.27 8.66
C TYR A 48 1.97 -2.91 9.06
N ALA A 49 3.04 -2.87 9.84
CA ALA A 49 3.72 -1.63 10.22
C ALA A 49 4.34 -0.90 9.01
N ILE A 50 4.85 -1.63 8.00
CA ILE A 50 5.25 -1.02 6.72
C ILE A 50 4.05 -0.33 6.06
N TRP A 51 2.89 -1.01 6.03
CA TRP A 51 1.66 -0.44 5.47
C TRP A 51 1.19 0.79 6.24
N GLU A 52 1.24 0.78 7.57
CA GLU A 52 0.90 1.95 8.40
C GLU A 52 1.81 3.15 8.08
N ASN A 53 3.11 2.94 7.90
CA ASN A 53 4.04 4.01 7.52
C ASN A 53 3.74 4.55 6.10
N ILE A 54 3.42 3.69 5.13
CA ILE A 54 2.97 4.09 3.79
C ILE A 54 1.69 4.91 3.89
N LYS A 55 0.70 4.42 4.63
CA LYS A 55 -0.56 5.10 4.87
C LYS A 55 -0.37 6.48 5.47
N ASN A 56 0.41 6.60 6.54
CA ASN A 56 0.63 7.86 7.24
C ASN A 56 1.28 8.92 6.34
N ASN A 57 2.27 8.52 5.53
CA ASN A 57 2.93 9.42 4.59
C ASN A 57 2.01 9.88 3.46
N LEU A 58 1.25 8.97 2.85
CA LEU A 58 0.32 9.32 1.78
C LEU A 58 -0.88 10.12 2.29
N ASP A 59 -1.47 9.75 3.42
CA ASP A 59 -2.62 10.43 4.01
C ASP A 59 -2.32 11.90 4.31
N LYS A 60 -1.11 12.19 4.78
CA LYS A 60 -0.64 13.57 4.97
C LYS A 60 -0.64 14.34 3.65
N ARG A 61 -0.05 13.78 2.58
CA ARG A 61 0.01 14.41 1.26
C ARG A 61 -1.38 14.65 0.66
N PHE A 62 -2.33 13.72 0.87
CA PHE A 62 -3.72 13.90 0.43
C PHE A 62 -4.40 15.03 1.16
N LYS A 63 -4.29 15.10 2.48
CA LYS A 63 -4.88 16.16 3.31
C LYS A 63 -4.36 17.56 2.96
N GLU A 64 -3.10 17.67 2.56
CA GLU A 64 -2.51 18.93 2.08
C GLU A 64 -3.19 19.46 0.81
N THR A 65 -3.91 18.61 0.07
CA THR A 65 -4.70 18.99 -1.12
C THR A 65 -6.20 19.16 -0.86
N GLY A 66 -6.61 19.18 0.41
CA GLY A 66 -8.01 19.34 0.82
C GLY A 66 -8.83 18.03 0.84
N VAL A 67 -8.19 16.88 0.62
CA VAL A 67 -8.86 15.57 0.70
C VAL A 67 -9.20 15.25 2.16
N VAL A 68 -10.41 14.74 2.40
CA VAL A 68 -10.85 14.26 3.71
C VAL A 68 -11.18 12.78 3.67
N ASN A 69 -10.92 12.08 4.78
CA ASN A 69 -11.20 10.66 4.89
C ASN A 69 -12.66 10.42 5.29
N VAL A 70 -13.27 9.43 4.64
CA VAL A 70 -14.59 8.89 4.94
C VAL A 70 -14.51 7.36 5.08
N TYR A 71 -15.60 6.73 5.49
CA TYR A 71 -15.69 5.27 5.48
C TYR A 71 -17.09 4.86 5.01
N LEU A 72 -17.16 4.12 3.92
CA LEU A 72 -18.39 3.58 3.35
C LEU A 72 -18.55 2.09 3.72
N PRO A 73 -19.80 1.57 3.74
CA PRO A 73 -20.07 0.18 4.08
C PRO A 73 -19.32 -0.82 3.18
N VAL A 74 -19.03 -2.00 3.73
CA VAL A 74 -18.34 -3.07 3.00
C VAL A 74 -19.22 -3.79 1.99
N LEU A 75 -20.54 -3.73 2.17
CA LEU A 75 -21.52 -4.43 1.35
C LEU A 75 -22.21 -3.47 0.38
N ILE A 76 -22.39 -3.93 -0.85
CA ILE A 76 -23.06 -3.22 -1.94
C ILE A 76 -24.29 -4.06 -2.34
N PRO A 77 -25.51 -3.46 -2.37
CA PRO A 77 -26.69 -4.11 -2.92
C PRO A 77 -26.50 -4.41 -4.42
N GLU A 78 -27.01 -5.57 -4.88
CA GLU A 78 -26.87 -5.98 -6.28
C GLU A 78 -27.47 -4.96 -7.24
N ASN A 79 -28.65 -4.39 -6.91
CA ASN A 79 -29.31 -3.38 -7.72
C ASN A 79 -28.46 -2.10 -7.89
N LEU A 80 -27.69 -1.73 -6.87
CA LEU A 80 -26.79 -0.59 -6.92
C LEU A 80 -25.58 -0.86 -7.82
N LEU A 81 -25.03 -2.07 -7.74
CA LEU A 81 -23.91 -2.49 -8.58
C LEU A 81 -24.31 -2.52 -10.07
N GLN A 82 -25.55 -2.88 -10.38
CA GLN A 82 -26.04 -3.02 -11.76
C GLN A 82 -26.38 -1.70 -12.47
N LYS A 83 -26.36 -0.55 -11.76
CA LYS A 83 -26.68 0.74 -12.38
C LYS A 83 -25.69 1.22 -13.42
N GLU A 84 -24.43 0.81 -13.30
CA GLU A 84 -23.37 1.15 -14.27
C GLU A 84 -22.91 -0.14 -14.97
N LYS A 85 -23.29 -0.29 -16.23
CA LYS A 85 -23.13 -1.56 -16.98
C LYS A 85 -21.67 -1.94 -17.23
N ASP A 86 -20.85 -1.00 -17.65
CA ASP A 86 -19.44 -1.28 -17.99
C ASP A 86 -18.65 -1.70 -16.74
N HIS A 87 -18.97 -1.08 -15.60
CA HIS A 87 -18.41 -1.43 -14.31
C HIS A 87 -18.80 -2.85 -13.88
N VAL A 88 -20.07 -3.21 -14.05
CA VAL A 88 -20.56 -4.56 -13.78
C VAL A 88 -19.85 -5.60 -14.64
N GLU A 89 -19.75 -5.38 -15.95
CA GLU A 89 -19.08 -6.29 -16.87
C GLU A 89 -17.61 -6.52 -16.49
N GLY A 90 -16.93 -5.47 -16.01
CA GLY A 90 -15.54 -5.55 -15.54
C GLY A 90 -15.33 -6.35 -14.26
N PHE A 91 -16.27 -6.26 -13.31
CA PHE A 91 -16.11 -6.87 -11.97
C PHE A 91 -16.97 -8.09 -11.70
N ALA A 92 -18.02 -8.35 -12.48
CA ALA A 92 -18.97 -9.44 -12.23
C ALA A 92 -18.31 -10.83 -11.98
N PRO A 93 -17.21 -11.21 -12.67
CA PRO A 93 -16.56 -12.49 -12.45
C PRO A 93 -15.81 -12.61 -11.12
N GLU A 94 -15.52 -11.48 -10.48
CA GLU A 94 -14.63 -11.39 -9.30
C GLU A 94 -15.35 -10.98 -8.01
N VAL A 95 -16.68 -10.86 -8.03
CA VAL A 95 -17.46 -10.45 -6.85
C VAL A 95 -17.73 -11.60 -5.93
N ALA A 96 -17.57 -11.40 -4.62
CA ALA A 96 -18.07 -12.34 -3.61
C ALA A 96 -19.46 -11.93 -3.16
N TRP A 97 -20.41 -12.86 -3.18
CA TRP A 97 -21.81 -12.64 -2.86
C TRP A 97 -22.16 -13.07 -1.45
N VAL A 98 -22.89 -12.20 -0.74
CA VAL A 98 -23.55 -12.50 0.54
C VAL A 98 -25.03 -12.71 0.25
N THR A 99 -25.51 -13.91 0.55
CA THR A 99 -26.86 -14.36 0.23
C THR A 99 -27.74 -14.64 1.46
N LYS A 100 -27.12 -14.59 2.66
CA LYS A 100 -27.81 -14.82 3.93
C LYS A 100 -27.35 -13.78 4.97
N GLY A 101 -28.31 -13.32 5.80
CA GLY A 101 -28.06 -12.59 7.03
C GLY A 101 -28.36 -13.50 8.23
N GLY A 102 -27.32 -13.93 8.95
CA GLY A 102 -27.47 -15.02 9.89
C GLY A 102 -27.89 -16.33 9.18
N ASN A 103 -29.02 -16.91 9.54
CA ASN A 103 -29.56 -18.13 8.92
C ASN A 103 -30.62 -17.85 7.85
N GLU A 104 -31.09 -16.63 7.73
CA GLU A 104 -32.18 -16.25 6.83
C GLU A 104 -31.63 -15.81 5.45
N PRO A 105 -32.24 -16.25 4.34
CA PRO A 105 -31.94 -15.71 3.03
C PRO A 105 -32.21 -14.20 2.98
N LEU A 106 -31.36 -13.46 2.29
CA LEU A 106 -31.61 -12.05 1.98
C LEU A 106 -32.61 -11.93 0.82
N GLU A 107 -33.47 -10.94 0.86
CA GLU A 107 -34.39 -10.60 -0.25
C GLU A 107 -33.61 -10.19 -1.51
N GLU A 108 -32.50 -9.47 -1.32
CA GLU A 108 -31.57 -9.06 -2.36
C GLU A 108 -30.15 -9.49 -2.00
N ARG A 109 -29.40 -10.00 -2.96
CA ARG A 109 -27.99 -10.34 -2.77
C ARG A 109 -27.17 -9.09 -2.56
N LEU A 110 -26.18 -9.19 -1.67
CA LEU A 110 -25.19 -8.14 -1.45
C LEU A 110 -23.84 -8.65 -1.92
N CYS A 111 -22.99 -7.79 -2.48
CA CYS A 111 -21.62 -8.17 -2.75
C CYS A 111 -20.66 -7.49 -1.75
N VAL A 112 -19.58 -8.19 -1.43
CA VAL A 112 -18.44 -7.54 -0.76
C VAL A 112 -17.77 -6.64 -1.78
N ARG A 113 -17.58 -5.36 -1.45
CA ARG A 113 -17.06 -4.35 -2.39
C ARG A 113 -15.76 -4.78 -3.08
N PRO A 114 -15.70 -4.81 -4.42
CA PRO A 114 -14.45 -4.94 -5.17
C PRO A 114 -13.75 -3.58 -5.37
N THR A 115 -14.51 -2.50 -5.26
CA THR A 115 -14.18 -1.08 -5.30
C THR A 115 -15.43 -0.29 -4.89
N SER A 116 -15.39 1.00 -4.70
CA SER A 116 -16.48 1.76 -4.06
C SER A 116 -17.13 2.85 -4.93
N GLU A 117 -16.85 2.91 -6.24
CA GLU A 117 -17.42 3.94 -7.14
C GLU A 117 -18.94 4.09 -6.97
N VAL A 118 -19.66 2.97 -7.00
CA VAL A 118 -21.13 2.97 -6.92
C VAL A 118 -21.64 3.45 -5.55
N LEU A 119 -20.92 3.15 -4.46
CA LEU A 119 -21.25 3.62 -3.12
C LEU A 119 -21.05 5.13 -3.00
N PHE A 120 -19.97 5.66 -3.57
CA PHE A 120 -19.74 7.11 -3.61
C PHE A 120 -20.79 7.81 -4.46
N CYS A 121 -21.18 7.25 -5.59
CA CYS A 121 -22.24 7.79 -6.43
C CYS A 121 -23.58 7.85 -5.68
N ASP A 122 -23.95 6.79 -4.94
CA ASP A 122 -25.17 6.79 -4.13
C ASP A 122 -25.14 7.84 -3.01
N LEU A 123 -23.97 8.06 -2.39
CA LEU A 123 -23.76 9.10 -1.39
C LEU A 123 -23.94 10.50 -2.02
N TRP A 124 -23.25 10.77 -3.13
CA TRP A 124 -23.25 12.09 -3.75
C TRP A 124 -24.58 12.47 -4.40
N ASN A 125 -25.34 11.50 -4.90
CA ASN A 125 -26.71 11.76 -5.36
C ASN A 125 -27.59 12.40 -4.25
N LYS A 126 -27.32 12.05 -2.99
CA LYS A 126 -28.02 12.61 -1.82
C LYS A 126 -27.43 13.96 -1.36
N GLU A 127 -26.11 14.12 -1.44
CA GLU A 127 -25.39 15.27 -0.87
C GLU A 127 -25.29 16.47 -1.80
N VAL A 128 -25.22 16.27 -3.13
CA VAL A 128 -24.91 17.33 -4.09
C VAL A 128 -26.18 17.89 -4.70
N LYS A 129 -26.40 19.19 -4.54
CA LYS A 129 -27.57 19.90 -5.08
C LYS A 129 -27.18 21.19 -5.79
N SER A 130 -26.08 21.82 -5.44
CA SER A 130 -25.63 23.07 -6.04
C SER A 130 -24.11 23.13 -6.20
N TYR A 131 -23.64 24.06 -7.05
CA TYR A 131 -22.22 24.30 -7.27
C TYR A 131 -21.44 24.60 -5.97
N ARG A 132 -22.13 25.03 -4.89
CA ARG A 132 -21.51 25.29 -3.58
C ARG A 132 -21.12 24.01 -2.83
N ASP A 133 -21.69 22.88 -3.22
CA ASP A 133 -21.38 21.57 -2.63
C ASP A 133 -20.12 20.95 -3.24
N LEU A 134 -19.59 21.53 -4.33
CA LEU A 134 -18.45 21.05 -5.10
C LEU A 134 -17.18 21.89 -4.83
N PRO A 135 -15.98 21.29 -4.97
CA PRO A 135 -15.77 19.86 -5.19
C PRO A 135 -15.97 19.01 -3.92
N LYS A 136 -16.29 17.73 -4.09
CA LYS A 136 -16.18 16.72 -3.02
C LYS A 136 -14.88 15.96 -3.23
N LEU A 137 -14.04 15.89 -2.21
CA LEU A 137 -12.69 15.32 -2.27
C LEU A 137 -12.55 14.28 -1.16
N TYR A 138 -13.00 13.05 -1.42
CA TYR A 138 -13.05 11.99 -0.43
C TYR A 138 -11.99 10.91 -0.68
N ASN A 139 -11.50 10.33 0.40
CA ASN A 139 -10.63 9.16 0.40
C ASN A 139 -11.09 8.18 1.48
N GLN A 140 -10.91 6.90 1.26
CA GLN A 140 -11.04 5.91 2.34
C GLN A 140 -9.89 4.92 2.33
N TRP A 141 -9.45 4.56 3.54
CA TRP A 141 -8.51 3.48 3.81
C TRP A 141 -9.32 2.25 4.21
N ASN A 142 -9.30 1.21 3.38
CA ASN A 142 -10.12 0.04 3.58
C ASN A 142 -9.49 -1.25 3.02
N SER A 143 -10.24 -2.34 3.08
CA SER A 143 -10.00 -3.52 2.27
C SER A 143 -11.09 -3.69 1.24
N VAL A 144 -10.74 -4.34 0.14
CA VAL A 144 -11.66 -4.79 -0.91
C VAL A 144 -11.41 -6.25 -1.24
N LEU A 145 -12.41 -6.89 -1.84
CA LEU A 145 -12.36 -8.31 -2.15
C LEU A 145 -12.59 -8.52 -3.65
N ARG A 146 -11.63 -9.19 -4.31
CA ARG A 146 -11.70 -9.62 -5.70
C ARG A 146 -11.40 -11.11 -5.78
N TRP A 147 -12.33 -11.90 -6.28
CA TRP A 147 -12.22 -13.36 -6.26
C TRP A 147 -11.25 -13.89 -7.32
N GLU A 148 -9.99 -13.53 -7.16
CA GLU A 148 -8.89 -13.88 -8.05
C GLU A 148 -8.65 -15.40 -8.14
N LYS A 149 -8.43 -15.91 -9.34
CA LYS A 149 -8.11 -17.33 -9.58
C LYS A 149 -6.70 -17.68 -9.14
N THR A 150 -5.73 -16.80 -9.43
CA THR A 150 -4.32 -16.97 -9.11
C THR A 150 -3.87 -15.88 -8.16
N THR A 151 -3.27 -16.26 -7.04
CA THR A 151 -2.84 -15.31 -6.00
C THR A 151 -1.33 -15.39 -5.74
N ARG A 152 -0.74 -14.24 -5.39
CA ARG A 152 0.64 -14.12 -4.91
C ARG A 152 0.68 -13.02 -3.84
N PRO A 153 1.34 -13.24 -2.68
CA PRO A 153 1.39 -12.28 -1.59
C PRO A 153 1.72 -10.86 -2.07
N PHE A 154 0.99 -9.87 -1.59
CA PHE A 154 1.01 -8.45 -1.93
C PHE A 154 0.70 -8.11 -3.40
N LEU A 155 1.11 -8.90 -4.37
CA LEU A 155 0.95 -8.61 -5.80
C LEU A 155 -0.48 -8.84 -6.28
N ARG A 156 -1.09 -9.93 -5.82
CA ARG A 156 -2.45 -10.33 -6.16
C ARG A 156 -3.02 -11.23 -5.07
N SER A 157 -3.92 -10.74 -4.27
CA SER A 157 -4.65 -11.49 -3.23
C SER A 157 -6.15 -11.25 -3.34
N ARG A 158 -6.95 -12.15 -2.80
CA ARG A 158 -8.41 -12.02 -2.86
C ARG A 158 -8.92 -10.86 -2.04
N GLU A 159 -8.36 -10.65 -0.87
CA GLU A 159 -8.53 -9.44 -0.09
C GLU A 159 -7.20 -8.71 -0.03
N PHE A 160 -7.23 -7.39 -0.15
CA PHE A 160 -6.06 -6.54 0.01
C PHE A 160 -6.43 -5.20 0.64
N LEU A 161 -5.48 -4.63 1.36
CA LEU A 161 -5.58 -3.29 1.90
C LEU A 161 -5.18 -2.28 0.83
N TRP A 162 -5.91 -1.19 0.78
CA TRP A 162 -5.62 -0.09 -0.13
C TRP A 162 -6.16 1.23 0.39
N GLN A 163 -5.89 2.28 -0.33
CA GLN A 163 -6.69 3.49 -0.32
C GLN A 163 -7.36 3.65 -1.68
N GLU A 164 -8.57 4.17 -1.64
CA GLU A 164 -9.30 4.62 -2.80
C GLU A 164 -9.81 6.03 -2.54
N GLY A 165 -9.39 6.95 -3.41
CA GLY A 165 -9.90 8.30 -3.42
C GLY A 165 -10.94 8.46 -4.51
N HIS A 166 -11.99 9.20 -4.21
CA HIS A 166 -13.08 9.50 -5.13
C HIS A 166 -13.43 10.96 -5.03
N THR A 167 -13.52 11.64 -6.16
CA THR A 167 -13.81 13.08 -6.18
C THR A 167 -14.80 13.42 -7.28
N ILE A 168 -15.56 14.49 -7.06
CA ILE A 168 -16.46 15.08 -8.05
C ILE A 168 -16.26 16.59 -8.15
N HIS A 169 -16.38 17.09 -9.36
CA HIS A 169 -16.07 18.47 -9.74
C HIS A 169 -17.15 19.06 -10.62
N ALA A 170 -17.24 20.40 -10.62
CA ALA A 170 -18.17 21.12 -11.49
C ALA A 170 -17.76 21.05 -12.97
N SER A 171 -16.45 21.03 -13.27
CA SER A 171 -15.98 21.04 -14.66
C SER A 171 -15.06 19.85 -14.97
N ARG A 172 -14.94 19.56 -16.28
CA ARG A 172 -14.03 18.55 -16.83
C ARG A 172 -12.56 18.91 -16.52
N GLU A 173 -12.23 20.17 -16.63
CA GLU A 173 -10.88 20.70 -16.43
C GLU A 173 -10.43 20.50 -14.99
N GLU A 174 -11.27 20.84 -14.00
CA GLU A 174 -10.99 20.62 -12.58
C GLU A 174 -10.80 19.13 -12.25
N ALA A 175 -11.65 18.27 -12.80
CA ALA A 175 -11.54 16.83 -12.60
C ALA A 175 -10.26 16.26 -13.23
N MET A 176 -9.90 16.69 -14.43
CA MET A 176 -8.67 16.26 -15.10
C MET A 176 -7.41 16.75 -14.35
N GLU A 177 -7.43 18.00 -13.87
CA GLU A 177 -6.35 18.54 -13.04
C GLU A 177 -6.18 17.70 -11.76
N ARG A 178 -7.28 17.36 -11.09
CA ARG A 178 -7.27 16.46 -9.91
C ARG A 178 -6.70 15.09 -10.26
N THR A 179 -7.11 14.49 -11.36
CA THR A 179 -6.60 13.20 -11.84
C THR A 179 -5.07 13.21 -11.96
N ARG A 180 -4.52 14.25 -12.60
CA ARG A 180 -3.07 14.39 -12.78
C ARG A 180 -2.35 14.70 -11.47
N MET A 181 -2.93 15.53 -10.62
CA MET A 181 -2.39 15.86 -9.30
C MET A 181 -2.22 14.62 -8.43
N MET A 182 -3.23 13.75 -8.37
CA MET A 182 -3.16 12.54 -7.56
C MET A 182 -2.15 11.53 -8.10
N LEU A 183 -2.02 11.40 -9.42
CA LEU A 183 -0.96 10.60 -10.02
C LEU A 183 0.43 11.13 -9.64
N LYS A 184 0.61 12.46 -9.66
CA LYS A 184 1.87 13.11 -9.27
C LYS A 184 2.20 12.85 -7.80
N ILE A 185 1.23 12.90 -6.89
CA ILE A 185 1.44 12.58 -5.47
C ILE A 185 1.94 11.14 -5.31
N TYR A 186 1.37 10.18 -6.03
CA TYR A 186 1.86 8.81 -6.02
C TYR A 186 3.29 8.72 -6.56
N TYR A 187 3.55 9.38 -7.69
CA TYR A 187 4.87 9.37 -8.30
C TYR A 187 5.93 9.94 -7.34
N ASP A 188 5.69 11.12 -6.77
CA ASP A 188 6.60 11.77 -5.83
C ASP A 188 6.83 10.88 -4.60
N PHE A 189 5.77 10.36 -3.99
CA PHE A 189 5.88 9.46 -2.84
C PHE A 189 6.70 8.21 -3.15
N VAL A 190 6.43 7.54 -4.26
CA VAL A 190 7.10 6.28 -4.59
C VAL A 190 8.56 6.49 -5.02
N THR A 191 8.86 7.60 -5.69
CA THR A 191 10.25 7.91 -6.08
C THR A 191 11.08 8.48 -4.94
N GLU A 192 10.51 9.37 -4.11
CA GLU A 192 11.24 10.07 -3.06
C GLU A 192 11.31 9.29 -1.74
N ASP A 193 10.19 8.68 -1.32
CA ASP A 193 10.11 7.99 -0.03
C ASP A 193 10.42 6.50 -0.13
N LEU A 194 10.06 5.87 -1.26
CA LEU A 194 10.32 4.45 -1.49
C LEU A 194 11.55 4.21 -2.38
N ALA A 195 12.13 5.26 -2.97
CA ALA A 195 13.29 5.19 -3.86
C ALA A 195 13.09 4.20 -5.03
N ILE A 196 11.88 4.06 -5.54
CA ILE A 196 11.55 3.19 -6.67
C ILE A 196 11.48 4.02 -7.95
N PRO A 197 12.31 3.76 -8.97
CA PRO A 197 12.18 4.38 -10.28
C PRO A 197 10.86 3.99 -10.94
N LEU A 198 10.14 4.97 -11.49
CA LEU A 198 8.82 4.79 -12.09
C LEU A 198 8.72 5.42 -13.47
N ILE A 199 7.85 4.83 -14.29
CA ILE A 199 7.35 5.44 -15.52
C ILE A 199 5.90 5.86 -15.28
N GLN A 200 5.55 7.08 -15.69
CA GLN A 200 4.17 7.55 -15.74
C GLN A 200 3.63 7.42 -17.16
N GLY A 201 2.37 7.02 -17.29
CA GLY A 201 1.74 6.90 -18.60
C GLY A 201 0.22 6.86 -18.53
N ARG A 202 -0.39 7.05 -19.71
CA ARG A 202 -1.82 6.79 -19.94
C ARG A 202 -1.96 5.35 -20.45
N LYS A 203 -2.89 4.61 -19.89
CA LYS A 203 -3.22 3.25 -20.35
C LYS A 203 -3.92 3.29 -21.70
N THR A 204 -3.74 2.21 -22.47
CA THR A 204 -4.46 1.99 -23.71
C THR A 204 -5.96 1.76 -23.47
N GLU A 205 -6.77 1.89 -24.51
CA GLU A 205 -8.21 1.65 -24.40
C GLU A 205 -8.57 0.24 -23.89
N SER A 206 -7.74 -0.75 -24.23
CA SER A 206 -7.94 -2.14 -23.79
C SER A 206 -7.56 -2.41 -22.34
N GLU A 207 -6.77 -1.53 -21.70
CA GLU A 207 -6.26 -1.72 -20.34
C GLU A 207 -6.76 -0.67 -19.33
N LYS A 208 -7.50 0.34 -19.81
CA LYS A 208 -8.08 1.35 -18.94
C LYS A 208 -9.10 0.73 -17.97
N PHE A 209 -9.32 1.38 -16.84
CA PHE A 209 -10.31 0.96 -15.87
C PHE A 209 -11.73 0.98 -16.46
N ALA A 210 -12.52 -0.03 -16.16
CA ALA A 210 -13.89 -0.16 -16.66
C ALA A 210 -14.77 1.04 -16.24
N GLY A 211 -15.38 1.72 -17.21
CA GLY A 211 -16.17 2.93 -17.00
C GLY A 211 -15.35 4.24 -16.99
N ALA A 212 -14.00 4.19 -17.05
CA ALA A 212 -13.19 5.40 -17.15
C ALA A 212 -13.03 5.86 -18.60
N GLU A 213 -13.05 7.17 -18.84
CA GLU A 213 -12.63 7.75 -20.11
C GLU A 213 -11.11 7.66 -20.27
N GLU A 214 -10.35 7.98 -19.22
CA GLU A 214 -8.90 7.90 -19.20
C GLU A 214 -8.39 7.28 -17.90
N THR A 215 -7.38 6.42 -18.01
CA THR A 215 -6.65 5.86 -16.87
C THR A 215 -5.18 6.20 -16.98
N TYR A 216 -4.65 6.81 -15.94
CA TYR A 216 -3.22 7.08 -15.77
C TYR A 216 -2.64 6.12 -14.75
N THR A 217 -1.36 5.77 -14.91
CA THR A 217 -0.66 4.80 -14.08
C THR A 217 0.77 5.23 -13.78
N ILE A 218 1.28 4.77 -12.64
CA ILE A 218 2.71 4.70 -12.36
C ILE A 218 3.13 3.24 -12.35
N GLU A 219 4.20 2.91 -13.07
CA GLU A 219 4.67 1.53 -13.22
C GLU A 219 6.15 1.41 -12.91
N ALA A 220 6.49 0.42 -12.08
CA ALA A 220 7.87 0.09 -11.72
C ALA A 220 8.39 -1.07 -12.58
N MET A 221 9.67 -1.01 -12.98
CA MET A 221 10.34 -2.12 -13.66
C MET A 221 10.82 -3.14 -12.63
N MET A 222 10.40 -4.39 -12.78
CA MET A 222 10.83 -5.49 -11.95
C MET A 222 12.09 -6.14 -12.51
N HIS A 223 12.82 -6.90 -11.67
CA HIS A 223 14.07 -7.58 -12.08
C HIS A 223 13.88 -8.57 -13.23
N ASP A 224 12.69 -9.14 -13.38
CA ASP A 224 12.34 -10.03 -14.48
C ASP A 224 11.96 -9.30 -15.79
N GLY A 225 12.11 -7.98 -15.82
CA GLY A 225 11.80 -7.12 -16.97
C GLY A 225 10.32 -6.80 -17.14
N ARG A 226 9.46 -7.23 -16.21
CA ARG A 226 8.02 -6.92 -16.24
C ARG A 226 7.72 -5.59 -15.57
N ALA A 227 6.74 -4.86 -16.12
CA ALA A 227 6.20 -3.67 -15.49
C ALA A 227 5.17 -4.07 -14.42
N LEU A 228 5.25 -3.42 -13.24
CA LEU A 228 4.27 -3.57 -12.16
C LEU A 228 3.51 -2.26 -11.98
N GLN A 229 2.20 -2.30 -12.21
CA GLN A 229 1.31 -1.19 -11.87
C GLN A 229 1.35 -0.94 -10.36
N SER A 230 1.79 0.25 -9.98
CA SER A 230 2.06 0.63 -8.58
C SER A 230 1.10 1.67 -8.03
N GLY A 231 0.28 2.28 -8.88
CA GLY A 231 -0.78 3.22 -8.53
C GLY A 231 -1.49 3.69 -9.77
N THR A 232 -2.77 4.06 -9.66
CA THR A 232 -3.60 4.52 -10.78
C THR A 232 -4.42 5.75 -10.41
N SER A 233 -4.71 6.56 -11.41
CA SER A 233 -5.64 7.68 -11.29
C SER A 233 -6.54 7.71 -12.54
N HIS A 234 -7.85 7.74 -12.33
CA HIS A 234 -8.87 7.58 -13.35
C HIS A 234 -9.68 8.85 -13.51
N PHE A 235 -9.93 9.24 -14.74
CA PHE A 235 -10.89 10.25 -15.10
C PHE A 235 -12.12 9.57 -15.72
N PHE A 236 -13.29 9.77 -15.13
CA PHE A 236 -14.53 9.13 -15.57
C PHE A 236 -15.40 10.04 -16.44
N GLY A 237 -15.09 11.34 -16.50
CA GLY A 237 -16.02 12.30 -17.11
C GLY A 237 -17.35 12.31 -16.37
N THR A 238 -18.46 12.22 -17.11
CA THR A 238 -19.83 12.26 -16.56
C THR A 238 -20.51 10.88 -16.48
N GLY A 239 -19.91 9.81 -17.02
CA GLY A 239 -20.56 8.50 -17.21
C GLY A 239 -21.21 7.93 -15.94
N PHE A 240 -20.46 7.78 -14.85
CA PHE A 240 -21.03 7.34 -13.58
C PHE A 240 -22.06 8.32 -13.02
N ALA A 241 -21.80 9.62 -13.13
CA ALA A 241 -22.69 10.64 -12.62
C ALA A 241 -24.04 10.66 -13.35
N GLU A 242 -24.05 10.40 -14.66
CA GLU A 242 -25.27 10.24 -15.46
C GLU A 242 -26.06 8.99 -15.04
N ALA A 243 -25.38 7.84 -14.88
CA ALA A 243 -26.01 6.59 -14.45
C ALA A 243 -26.65 6.67 -13.04
N PHE A 244 -26.10 7.51 -12.18
CA PHE A 244 -26.57 7.74 -10.81
C PHE A 244 -27.35 9.03 -10.61
N ASP A 245 -27.62 9.78 -11.67
CA ASP A 245 -28.36 11.07 -11.67
C ASP A 245 -27.75 12.10 -10.69
N ILE A 246 -26.43 12.23 -10.68
CA ILE A 246 -25.71 13.18 -9.83
C ILE A 246 -25.61 14.52 -10.54
N LYS A 247 -26.51 15.45 -10.20
CA LYS A 247 -26.64 16.77 -10.81
C LYS A 247 -26.56 17.87 -9.78
N PHE A 248 -26.13 19.05 -10.21
CA PHE A 248 -26.06 20.24 -9.40
C PHE A 248 -26.62 21.46 -10.15
N LEU A 249 -27.13 22.42 -9.44
CA LEU A 249 -27.47 23.75 -9.99
C LEU A 249 -26.20 24.59 -10.10
N ASN A 250 -25.87 25.02 -11.29
CA ASN A 250 -24.77 25.94 -11.55
C ASN A 250 -25.10 27.38 -11.08
N LYS A 251 -24.18 28.31 -11.30
CA LYS A 251 -24.38 29.73 -10.90
C LYS A 251 -25.52 30.42 -11.62
N ASN A 252 -25.96 29.87 -12.75
CA ASN A 252 -27.05 30.39 -13.56
C ASN A 252 -28.40 29.70 -13.26
N ASN A 253 -28.47 28.84 -12.24
CA ASN A 253 -29.60 27.97 -11.92
C ASN A 253 -29.95 26.93 -13.02
N GLU A 254 -28.96 26.50 -13.80
CA GLU A 254 -29.10 25.43 -14.78
C GLU A 254 -28.58 24.12 -14.17
N LEU A 255 -29.22 22.99 -14.50
CA LEU A 255 -28.81 21.67 -14.06
C LEU A 255 -27.63 21.17 -14.92
N GLU A 256 -26.54 20.84 -14.25
CA GLU A 256 -25.35 20.22 -14.85
C GLU A 256 -25.02 18.91 -14.16
N VAL A 257 -24.34 18.01 -14.90
CA VAL A 257 -23.82 16.73 -14.38
C VAL A 257 -22.39 16.94 -13.88
N VAL A 258 -22.03 16.33 -12.75
CA VAL A 258 -20.68 16.44 -12.20
C VAL A 258 -19.68 15.62 -13.02
N ASN A 259 -18.41 16.03 -13.01
CA ASN A 259 -17.29 15.24 -13.52
C ASN A 259 -16.60 14.48 -12.37
N GLN A 260 -16.32 13.21 -12.59
CA GLN A 260 -15.87 12.29 -11.54
C GLN A 260 -14.44 11.78 -11.79
N THR A 261 -13.71 11.57 -10.68
CA THR A 261 -12.40 10.90 -10.69
C THR A 261 -12.30 9.85 -9.61
N SER A 262 -11.42 8.86 -9.78
CA SER A 262 -10.94 8.02 -8.68
C SER A 262 -9.45 7.74 -8.80
N TRP A 263 -8.83 7.38 -7.68
CA TRP A 263 -7.40 7.10 -7.65
C TRP A 263 -7.10 6.13 -6.51
N GLY A 264 -6.16 5.18 -6.73
CA GLY A 264 -5.91 4.10 -5.81
C GLY A 264 -4.47 3.60 -5.78
N LEU A 265 -4.02 3.23 -4.58
CA LEU A 265 -2.77 2.55 -4.30
C LEU A 265 -3.00 1.49 -3.23
N SER A 266 -2.49 0.28 -3.46
CA SER A 266 -2.69 -0.87 -2.58
C SER A 266 -1.39 -1.37 -1.97
N THR A 267 -1.51 -2.37 -1.09
CA THR A 267 -0.38 -3.12 -0.55
C THR A 267 0.50 -3.80 -1.62
N ARG A 268 0.11 -3.77 -2.91
CA ARG A 268 0.98 -4.16 -4.03
C ARG A 268 2.29 -3.39 -4.04
N ILE A 269 2.30 -2.16 -3.53
CA ILE A 269 3.53 -1.36 -3.42
C ILE A 269 4.58 -2.01 -2.50
N ILE A 270 4.18 -2.80 -1.51
CA ILE A 270 5.11 -3.60 -0.69
C ILE A 270 5.77 -4.67 -1.56
N GLY A 271 5.02 -5.29 -2.46
CA GLY A 271 5.58 -6.20 -3.46
C GLY A 271 6.61 -5.52 -4.37
N ALA A 272 6.34 -4.28 -4.80
CA ALA A 272 7.31 -3.50 -5.57
C ALA A 272 8.59 -3.22 -4.77
N ILE A 273 8.49 -2.83 -3.49
CA ILE A 273 9.64 -2.63 -2.59
C ILE A 273 10.50 -3.90 -2.52
N ILE A 274 9.87 -5.06 -2.31
CA ILE A 274 10.59 -6.34 -2.26
C ILE A 274 11.33 -6.60 -3.58
N MET A 275 10.65 -6.47 -4.71
CA MET A 275 11.21 -6.82 -6.02
C MET A 275 12.26 -5.83 -6.51
N VAL A 276 12.17 -4.55 -6.16
CA VAL A 276 13.14 -3.53 -6.58
C VAL A 276 14.37 -3.51 -5.67
N HIS A 277 14.18 -3.57 -4.37
CA HIS A 277 15.25 -3.37 -3.40
C HIS A 277 15.80 -4.64 -2.78
N GLY A 278 14.97 -5.69 -2.64
CA GLY A 278 15.39 -6.94 -2.02
C GLY A 278 16.56 -7.64 -2.74
N ASP A 279 17.35 -8.36 -1.98
CA ASP A 279 18.50 -9.12 -2.45
C ASP A 279 18.50 -10.56 -1.90
N ASP A 280 19.61 -11.27 -2.08
CA ASP A 280 19.77 -12.65 -1.59
C ASP A 280 19.91 -12.78 -0.08
N SER A 281 20.02 -11.67 0.64
CA SER A 281 20.02 -11.62 2.10
C SER A 281 18.63 -11.27 2.68
N GLY A 282 17.70 -10.85 1.84
CA GLY A 282 16.33 -10.58 2.25
C GLY A 282 15.78 -9.23 1.83
N LEU A 283 14.97 -8.65 2.68
CA LEU A 283 14.33 -7.36 2.48
C LEU A 283 15.35 -6.22 2.59
N VAL A 284 15.17 -5.18 1.80
CA VAL A 284 15.86 -3.89 1.94
C VAL A 284 14.79 -2.81 1.98
N LEU A 285 14.68 -2.14 3.13
CA LEU A 285 13.64 -1.12 3.34
C LEU A 285 14.19 0.29 3.20
N PRO A 286 13.53 1.14 2.41
CA PRO A 286 13.75 2.58 2.49
C PRO A 286 13.51 3.07 3.91
N PRO A 287 14.42 3.90 4.49
CA PRO A 287 14.33 4.29 5.90
C PRO A 287 13.01 4.98 6.28
N ARG A 288 12.41 5.73 5.34
CA ARG A 288 11.17 6.48 5.62
C ARG A 288 9.98 5.58 5.96
N ILE A 289 9.96 4.34 5.41
CA ILE A 289 8.84 3.41 5.66
C ILE A 289 9.24 2.20 6.51
N ALA A 290 10.52 2.04 6.87
CA ALA A 290 10.97 0.95 7.72
C ALA A 290 10.33 1.02 9.11
N PRO A 291 9.71 -0.06 9.63
CA PRO A 291 9.16 -0.08 11.00
C PRO A 291 10.23 0.20 12.06
N THR A 292 11.40 -0.38 11.88
CA THR A 292 12.62 -0.12 12.65
C THR A 292 13.66 0.46 11.70
N GLN A 293 14.10 1.70 11.94
CA GLN A 293 15.14 2.34 11.14
C GLN A 293 16.54 1.98 11.63
N VAL A 294 16.67 1.82 12.95
CA VAL A 294 17.92 1.50 13.61
C VAL A 294 17.70 0.36 14.61
N ARG A 295 18.49 -0.71 14.50
CA ARG A 295 18.54 -1.77 15.50
C ARG A 295 19.86 -1.75 16.23
N ILE A 296 19.81 -1.61 17.56
CA ILE A 296 20.98 -1.71 18.42
C ILE A 296 21.13 -3.16 18.86
N ILE A 297 22.33 -3.73 18.70
CA ILE A 297 22.68 -5.09 19.10
C ILE A 297 23.83 -5.03 20.09
N PRO A 298 23.55 -5.16 21.40
CA PRO A 298 24.58 -5.31 22.42
C PRO A 298 25.32 -6.64 22.24
N ILE A 299 26.65 -6.60 22.25
CA ILE A 299 27.51 -7.76 22.17
C ILE A 299 28.17 -7.98 23.53
N ASN A 300 28.02 -9.19 24.10
CA ASN A 300 28.42 -9.47 25.45
C ASN A 300 27.74 -8.52 26.47
N GLU A 301 26.43 -8.45 26.40
CA GLU A 301 25.56 -7.54 27.17
C GLU A 301 25.73 -7.64 28.71
N THR A 302 26.27 -8.79 29.20
CA THR A 302 26.58 -9.00 30.62
C THR A 302 27.84 -8.26 31.08
N LYS A 303 28.65 -7.73 30.16
CA LYS A 303 29.81 -6.91 30.51
C LYS A 303 29.38 -5.51 30.94
N GLU A 304 30.04 -5.01 31.98
CA GLU A 304 29.76 -3.72 32.60
C GLU A 304 29.75 -2.58 31.53
N GLY A 305 28.74 -1.73 31.60
CA GLY A 305 28.59 -0.55 30.74
C GLY A 305 27.99 -0.82 29.35
N VAL A 306 27.99 -2.06 28.84
CA VAL A 306 27.48 -2.35 27.46
C VAL A 306 26.01 -2.06 27.34
N LEU A 307 25.19 -2.62 28.23
CA LEU A 307 23.75 -2.47 28.23
C LEU A 307 23.33 -1.03 28.56
N GLU A 308 24.03 -0.38 29.49
CA GLU A 308 23.80 1.02 29.86
C GLU A 308 24.01 1.95 28.64
N LYS A 309 25.13 1.79 27.94
CA LYS A 309 25.44 2.58 26.74
C LYS A 309 24.42 2.33 25.61
N ALA A 310 24.03 1.06 25.40
CA ALA A 310 23.03 0.68 24.40
C ALA A 310 21.66 1.34 24.68
N ASN A 311 21.19 1.30 25.93
CA ASN A 311 19.94 1.93 26.34
C ASN A 311 20.01 3.47 26.22
N LYS A 312 21.14 4.07 26.61
CA LYS A 312 21.33 5.52 26.44
C LYS A 312 21.22 5.94 24.97
N LEU A 313 21.87 5.20 24.07
CA LEU A 313 21.79 5.48 22.64
C LEU A 313 20.38 5.26 22.10
N LEU A 314 19.65 4.22 22.54
CA LEU A 314 18.25 3.99 22.21
C LEU A 314 17.39 5.21 22.54
N GLU A 315 17.54 5.77 23.74
CA GLU A 315 16.76 6.93 24.18
C GLU A 315 17.16 8.21 23.41
N GLU A 316 18.45 8.38 23.11
CA GLU A 316 18.93 9.50 22.30
C GLU A 316 18.33 9.47 20.88
N LEU A 317 18.35 8.30 20.20
CA LEU A 317 17.79 8.14 18.85
C LEU A 317 16.26 8.31 18.83
N LYS A 318 15.56 7.80 19.85
CA LYS A 318 14.10 8.01 19.97
C LYS A 318 13.72 9.49 20.14
N LYS A 319 14.51 10.28 20.85
CA LYS A 319 14.28 11.72 21.00
C LYS A 319 14.39 12.49 19.69
N GLU A 320 15.18 11.97 18.75
CA GLU A 320 15.33 12.50 17.39
C GLU A 320 14.27 11.91 16.42
N ASP A 321 13.21 11.30 16.94
CA ASP A 321 12.11 10.66 16.19
C ASP A 321 12.59 9.54 15.25
N ILE A 322 13.70 8.87 15.59
CA ILE A 322 14.23 7.72 14.86
C ILE A 322 13.62 6.45 15.46
N ARG A 323 12.87 5.69 14.65
CA ARG A 323 12.28 4.41 15.04
C ARG A 323 13.37 3.39 15.32
N THR A 324 13.73 3.26 16.58
CA THR A 324 14.86 2.44 17.05
C THR A 324 14.38 1.35 18.00
N ASP A 325 14.93 0.15 17.84
CA ASP A 325 14.78 -0.95 18.79
C ASP A 325 16.15 -1.48 19.25
N ILE A 326 16.11 -2.34 20.28
CA ILE A 326 17.29 -3.01 20.81
C ILE A 326 17.03 -4.51 20.90
N ASP A 327 17.92 -5.33 20.35
CA ASP A 327 17.79 -6.79 20.39
C ASP A 327 18.47 -7.37 21.64
N LEU A 328 17.67 -7.62 22.68
CA LEU A 328 18.07 -8.27 23.92
C LEU A 328 17.76 -9.78 23.95
N SER A 329 17.45 -10.39 22.80
CA SER A 329 17.20 -11.83 22.73
C SER A 329 18.46 -12.62 23.11
N LEU A 330 18.28 -13.84 23.65
CA LEU A 330 19.37 -14.75 24.02
C LEU A 330 20.06 -15.43 22.82
N LYS A 331 19.84 -14.92 21.61
CA LYS A 331 20.42 -15.45 20.38
C LYS A 331 21.88 -15.00 20.23
N THR A 332 22.64 -15.76 19.45
CA THR A 332 24.03 -15.39 19.14
C THR A 332 24.11 -14.11 18.31
N PRO A 333 25.19 -13.32 18.40
CA PRO A 333 25.35 -12.11 17.58
C PRO A 333 25.16 -12.36 16.09
N GLY A 334 25.73 -13.43 15.53
CA GLY A 334 25.58 -13.79 14.11
C GLY A 334 24.12 -14.04 13.71
N TYR A 335 23.31 -14.64 14.61
CA TYR A 335 21.88 -14.81 14.37
C TYR A 335 21.16 -13.46 14.35
N LYS A 336 21.43 -12.59 15.34
CA LYS A 336 20.86 -11.24 15.41
C LYS A 336 21.19 -10.41 14.16
N PHE A 337 22.42 -10.54 13.67
CA PHE A 337 22.85 -9.87 12.42
C PHE A 337 22.10 -10.40 11.21
N SER A 338 21.99 -11.71 11.06
CA SER A 338 21.23 -12.34 9.98
C SER A 338 19.75 -11.96 10.02
N GLU A 339 19.15 -11.91 11.20
CA GLU A 339 17.74 -11.49 11.34
C GLU A 339 17.53 -10.01 10.95
N ALA A 340 18.46 -9.13 11.33
CA ALA A 340 18.41 -7.72 10.93
C ALA A 340 18.52 -7.55 9.40
N GLU A 341 19.40 -8.33 8.74
CA GLU A 341 19.53 -8.38 7.28
C GLU A 341 18.22 -8.84 6.63
N ILE A 342 17.65 -9.96 7.07
CA ILE A 342 16.41 -10.54 6.52
C ILE A 342 15.25 -9.55 6.65
N LEU A 343 15.11 -8.89 7.80
CA LEU A 343 14.07 -7.91 8.06
C LEU A 343 14.25 -6.59 7.30
N GLY A 344 15.41 -6.39 6.67
CA GLY A 344 15.70 -5.19 5.90
C GLY A 344 15.83 -3.92 6.74
N ILE A 345 16.35 -4.06 7.98
CA ILE A 345 16.55 -2.92 8.89
C ILE A 345 17.64 -2.02 8.32
N PRO A 346 17.36 -0.75 8.02
CA PRO A 346 18.29 0.13 7.29
C PRO A 346 19.66 0.30 7.94
N LEU A 347 19.70 0.36 9.28
CA LEU A 347 20.94 0.53 10.02
C LEU A 347 21.00 -0.39 11.24
N ARG A 348 22.07 -1.14 11.37
CA ARG A 348 22.43 -1.90 12.56
C ARG A 348 23.56 -1.20 13.31
N ILE A 349 23.45 -1.07 14.63
CA ILE A 349 24.48 -0.53 15.51
C ILE A 349 24.90 -1.66 16.46
N GLU A 350 26.17 -2.01 16.43
CA GLU A 350 26.76 -3.01 17.30
C GLU A 350 27.55 -2.30 18.41
N ILE A 351 27.36 -2.72 19.68
CA ILE A 351 28.02 -2.15 20.83
C ILE A 351 28.57 -3.29 21.69
N GLY A 352 29.90 -3.38 21.79
CA GLY A 352 30.59 -4.33 22.63
C GLY A 352 31.62 -3.68 23.55
N PRO A 353 32.31 -4.46 24.41
CA PRO A 353 33.31 -3.92 25.35
C PRO A 353 34.42 -3.10 24.65
N LYS A 354 34.89 -3.55 23.49
CA LYS A 354 35.92 -2.85 22.70
C LYS A 354 35.47 -1.49 22.17
N ASP A 355 34.16 -1.37 21.89
CA ASP A 355 33.56 -0.13 21.41
C ASP A 355 33.46 0.88 22.58
N LEU A 356 33.14 0.39 23.77
CA LEU A 356 33.12 1.20 24.99
C LEU A 356 34.50 1.78 25.32
N GLU A 357 35.54 0.96 25.27
CA GLU A 357 36.93 1.37 25.52
C GLU A 357 37.38 2.52 24.60
N LYS A 358 36.89 2.49 23.35
CA LYS A 358 37.21 3.50 22.32
C LYS A 358 36.24 4.67 22.27
N GLY A 359 35.14 4.61 22.99
CA GLY A 359 34.06 5.61 22.90
C GLY A 359 33.37 5.62 21.53
N THR A 360 33.33 4.49 20.81
CA THR A 360 32.77 4.35 19.47
C THR A 360 31.61 3.33 19.43
N VAL A 361 31.02 3.16 18.29
CA VAL A 361 30.10 2.08 17.94
C VAL A 361 30.43 1.57 16.54
N THR A 362 30.10 0.32 16.24
CA THR A 362 30.17 -0.22 14.88
C THR A 362 28.82 -0.07 14.22
N THR A 363 28.78 0.55 13.03
CA THR A 363 27.54 0.70 12.26
C THR A 363 27.61 -0.13 10.97
N VAL A 364 26.51 -0.81 10.65
CA VAL A 364 26.39 -1.59 9.42
C VAL A 364 25.09 -1.17 8.72
N ARG A 365 25.24 -0.68 7.48
CA ARG A 365 24.10 -0.36 6.62
C ARG A 365 23.63 -1.61 5.89
N ARG A 366 22.31 -1.78 5.82
CA ARG A 366 21.65 -2.82 5.03
C ARG A 366 21.80 -2.58 3.53
#